data_b1b3f2ccb7781865227dbd23f47cfa63
#
_entry.id   b1b3f2ccb7781865227dbd23f47cfa63
#
_cell.length_a   1.000
_cell.length_b   1.000
_cell.length_c   1.000
_cell.angle_alpha   90.00
_cell.angle_beta   90.00
_cell.angle_gamma   90.00
#
_symmetry.space_group_name_H-M   'P 1'
#
loop_
_entity.id
_entity.type
_entity.pdbx_description
1 polymer ?
#
loop_
_entity_poly.entity_id
_entity_poly.type
_entity_poly.pdbx_seq_one_letter_code
_entity_poly.pdbx_strand_id
1 'polypeptide(L)'
;MNEMLRRRMSATQQVSEQQTGDAAYEQIFQMPVPQTETQFRDVPISKLRPFFTADIGFHPYPHAKLEAFAEELKENGLYERILVRPIAGTDQFEVLAGHNRTEAAKLAGWTDIPATIMTVNDQRAISIAIATNLLRRQDLTIIERGKAYKALLDARNRHGFRTDLTSGESRQKYSARGIVAEFFGVTEYEIRKAVKLAQLIPPLAEIVENEPKKLNLVCADLIADYDETAQAAFIEMCQIEGYALNKQTMAFIQAQCPPPSADQQAIYVTWREAREKATSRAAAPPKKLSFDRKRFAPYLSKFRSDREIEDLFLLFLKQHTGLP
;
A
#
# COMPACT_ATOMS: atom_id res chain seq x y z
N MET A 1 6.32 13.27 10.01
CA MET A 1 5.60 13.80 8.83
C MET A 1 6.27 15.10 8.42
N ASN A 2 6.86 15.14 7.23
CA ASN A 2 7.80 16.19 6.81
C ASN A 2 7.08 17.55 6.66
N GLU A 3 7.68 18.64 7.14
CA GLU A 3 7.11 19.99 7.12
C GLU A 3 6.81 20.49 5.69
N MET A 4 7.58 20.04 4.69
CA MET A 4 7.30 20.23 3.27
C MET A 4 5.96 19.60 2.84
N LEU A 5 5.61 18.41 3.37
CA LEU A 5 4.35 17.74 3.08
C LEU A 5 3.17 18.54 3.66
N ARG A 6 3.31 19.08 4.89
CA ARG A 6 2.30 19.94 5.52
C ARG A 6 2.07 21.24 4.75
N ARG A 7 3.14 21.89 4.29
CA ARG A 7 3.03 23.12 3.47
C ARG A 7 2.39 22.86 2.11
N ARG A 8 2.68 21.71 1.47
CA ARG A 8 2.02 21.33 0.21
C ARG A 8 0.56 20.94 0.43
N MET A 9 0.22 20.22 1.51
CA MET A 9 -1.17 19.85 1.81
C MET A 9 -2.04 21.08 2.14
N SER A 10 -1.52 22.10 2.84
CA SER A 10 -2.27 23.34 3.10
C SER A 10 -2.45 24.21 1.85
N ALA A 11 -1.52 24.17 0.91
CA ALA A 11 -1.67 24.82 -0.39
C ALA A 11 -2.61 24.04 -1.33
N THR A 12 -2.64 22.70 -1.22
CA THR A 12 -3.47 21.82 -2.07
C THR A 12 -4.95 21.88 -1.72
N GLN A 13 -5.31 22.28 -0.51
CA GLN A 13 -6.73 22.45 -0.12
C GLN A 13 -7.47 23.55 -0.92
N GLN A 14 -6.75 24.45 -1.59
CA GLN A 14 -7.32 25.50 -2.42
C GLN A 14 -7.28 25.20 -3.93
N VAL A 15 -6.60 24.11 -4.34
CA VAL A 15 -6.44 23.76 -5.76
C VAL A 15 -7.54 22.80 -6.18
N SER A 16 -8.23 23.09 -7.30
CA SER A 16 -9.27 22.19 -7.83
C SER A 16 -8.72 20.82 -8.24
N GLU A 17 -9.59 19.80 -8.29
CA GLU A 17 -9.22 18.46 -8.74
C GLU A 17 -8.65 18.47 -10.16
N GLN A 18 -9.18 19.30 -11.03
CA GLN A 18 -8.68 19.51 -12.38
C GLN A 18 -7.24 20.06 -12.36
N GLN A 19 -7.00 21.12 -11.61
CA GLN A 19 -5.65 21.72 -11.51
C GLN A 19 -4.63 20.75 -10.92
N THR A 20 -5.03 19.94 -9.94
CA THR A 20 -4.19 18.88 -9.36
C THR A 20 -3.82 17.83 -10.42
N GLY A 21 -4.80 17.39 -11.21
CA GLY A 21 -4.60 16.43 -12.30
C GLY A 21 -3.75 17.00 -13.43
N ASP A 22 -3.95 18.25 -13.79
CA ASP A 22 -3.19 18.94 -14.82
C ASP A 22 -1.72 19.14 -14.43
N ALA A 23 -1.45 19.52 -13.18
CA ALA A 23 -0.09 19.60 -12.64
C ALA A 23 0.61 18.23 -12.63
N ALA A 24 -0.12 17.15 -12.29
CA ALA A 24 0.40 15.79 -12.38
C ALA A 24 0.70 15.40 -13.84
N TYR A 25 -0.18 15.77 -14.76
CA TYR A 25 0.02 15.51 -16.18
C TYR A 25 1.28 16.21 -16.71
N GLU A 26 1.44 17.50 -16.45
CA GLU A 26 2.63 18.25 -16.88
C GLU A 26 3.93 17.68 -16.29
N GLN A 27 3.97 17.44 -15.00
CA GLN A 27 5.20 17.01 -14.33
C GLN A 27 5.52 15.53 -14.60
N ILE A 28 4.55 14.64 -14.52
CA ILE A 28 4.77 13.19 -14.66
C ILE A 28 4.96 12.82 -16.13
N PHE A 29 4.14 13.34 -17.03
CA PHE A 29 4.23 13.01 -18.46
C PHE A 29 5.11 13.99 -19.24
N GLN A 30 5.57 15.08 -18.62
CA GLN A 30 6.41 16.11 -19.25
C GLN A 30 5.80 16.64 -20.56
N MET A 31 4.48 16.81 -20.55
CA MET A 31 3.70 17.28 -21.69
C MET A 31 2.88 18.52 -21.29
N PRO A 32 2.77 19.53 -22.17
CA PRO A 32 1.90 20.67 -21.90
C PRO A 32 0.45 20.21 -21.78
N VAL A 33 -0.29 20.80 -20.85
CA VAL A 33 -1.72 20.51 -20.71
C VAL A 33 -2.44 20.99 -21.97
N PRO A 34 -3.11 20.11 -22.74
CA PRO A 34 -3.88 20.53 -23.89
C PRO A 34 -5.01 21.47 -23.45
N GLN A 35 -5.19 22.56 -24.19
CA GLN A 35 -6.39 23.37 -24.02
C GLN A 35 -7.62 22.52 -24.37
N THR A 36 -8.52 22.38 -23.43
CA THR A 36 -9.70 21.52 -23.57
C THR A 36 -10.94 22.33 -23.29
N GLU A 37 -11.91 22.28 -24.17
CA GLU A 37 -13.22 22.84 -23.86
C GLU A 37 -13.83 22.10 -22.66
N THR A 38 -14.24 22.88 -21.69
CA THR A 38 -14.85 22.39 -20.47
C THR A 38 -16.33 22.79 -20.49
N GLN A 39 -17.22 21.83 -20.36
CA GLN A 39 -18.66 22.08 -20.29
C GLN A 39 -19.18 21.83 -18.88
N PHE A 40 -20.01 22.75 -18.39
CA PHE A 40 -20.65 22.63 -17.07
C PHE A 40 -22.12 22.32 -17.28
N ARG A 41 -22.56 21.15 -16.83
CA ARG A 41 -23.99 20.77 -16.86
C ARG A 41 -24.27 19.66 -15.85
N ASP A 42 -25.56 19.46 -15.60
CA ASP A 42 -26.02 18.28 -14.87
C ASP A 42 -26.01 17.07 -15.78
N VAL A 43 -25.56 15.93 -15.27
CA VAL A 43 -25.42 14.66 -15.99
C VAL A 43 -26.25 13.61 -15.29
N PRO A 44 -27.11 12.85 -16.01
CA PRO A 44 -27.84 11.74 -15.43
C PRO A 44 -26.91 10.71 -14.80
N ILE A 45 -27.14 10.39 -13.51
CA ILE A 45 -26.31 9.45 -12.76
C ILE A 45 -26.30 8.06 -13.43
N SER A 46 -27.39 7.68 -14.09
CA SER A 46 -27.52 6.44 -14.86
C SER A 46 -26.53 6.30 -16.01
N LYS A 47 -26.02 7.44 -16.54
CA LYS A 47 -25.04 7.48 -17.64
C LYS A 47 -23.58 7.50 -17.14
N LEU A 48 -23.37 7.55 -15.84
CA LEU A 48 -22.04 7.57 -15.25
C LEU A 48 -21.47 6.15 -15.13
N ARG A 49 -20.19 6.00 -15.46
CA ARG A 49 -19.40 4.79 -15.28
C ARG A 49 -18.13 5.13 -14.50
N PRO A 50 -17.65 4.25 -13.62
CA PRO A 50 -16.37 4.48 -12.96
C PRO A 50 -15.25 4.40 -14.01
N PHE A 51 -14.32 5.34 -13.97
CA PHE A 51 -13.11 5.31 -14.81
C PHE A 51 -12.17 4.17 -14.39
N PHE A 52 -12.14 3.86 -13.09
CA PHE A 52 -11.32 2.77 -12.57
C PHE A 52 -12.01 1.41 -12.73
N THR A 53 -11.23 0.45 -13.22
CA THR A 53 -11.55 -0.98 -13.14
C THR A 53 -11.13 -1.51 -11.75
N ALA A 54 -11.48 -2.76 -11.45
CA ALA A 54 -11.09 -3.42 -10.19
C ALA A 54 -9.57 -3.38 -9.92
N ASP A 55 -8.75 -3.27 -10.99
CA ASP A 55 -7.28 -3.26 -10.88
C ASP A 55 -6.69 -1.93 -10.40
N ILE A 56 -7.43 -0.81 -10.56
CA ILE A 56 -6.94 0.54 -10.21
C ILE A 56 -7.92 1.23 -9.24
N GLY A 57 -8.92 0.52 -8.73
CA GLY A 57 -9.96 1.10 -7.87
C GLY A 57 -9.44 1.50 -6.50
N PHE A 58 -9.89 2.66 -6.03
CA PHE A 58 -9.77 3.05 -4.63
C PHE A 58 -11.04 2.58 -3.91
N HIS A 59 -10.88 2.08 -2.67
CA HIS A 59 -12.03 1.68 -1.88
C HIS A 59 -13.02 2.86 -1.70
N PRO A 60 -14.33 2.62 -1.80
CA PRO A 60 -15.33 3.63 -1.52
C PRO A 60 -15.31 4.00 -0.03
N TYR A 61 -15.93 5.11 0.33
CA TYR A 61 -16.16 5.41 1.74
C TYR A 61 -17.03 4.30 2.38
N PRO A 62 -16.82 4.00 3.68
CA PRO A 62 -17.71 3.12 4.44
C PRO A 62 -19.17 3.60 4.34
N HIS A 63 -20.12 2.66 4.34
CA HIS A 63 -21.54 2.96 4.13
C HIS A 63 -22.06 4.07 5.05
N ALA A 64 -21.76 4.02 6.33
CA ALA A 64 -22.17 5.07 7.28
C ALA A 64 -21.64 6.47 6.91
N LYS A 65 -20.43 6.57 6.34
CA LYS A 65 -19.87 7.84 5.86
C LYS A 65 -20.55 8.31 4.58
N LEU A 66 -20.93 7.37 3.69
CA LEU A 66 -21.70 7.72 2.50
C LEU A 66 -23.12 8.18 2.84
N GLU A 67 -23.78 7.55 3.82
CA GLU A 67 -25.09 7.99 4.31
C GLU A 67 -25.04 9.41 4.89
N ALA A 68 -24.07 9.66 5.79
CA ALA A 68 -23.87 11.00 6.33
C ALA A 68 -23.62 12.04 5.22
N PHE A 69 -22.85 11.68 4.21
CA PHE A 69 -22.59 12.54 3.06
C PHE A 69 -23.83 12.73 2.20
N ALA A 70 -24.68 11.72 2.04
CA ALA A 70 -25.95 11.82 1.33
C ALA A 70 -26.92 12.79 2.03
N GLU A 71 -27.00 12.78 3.36
CA GLU A 71 -27.79 13.75 4.12
C GLU A 71 -27.23 15.17 3.96
N GLU A 72 -25.91 15.36 4.01
CA GLU A 72 -25.27 16.64 3.74
C GLU A 72 -25.63 17.17 2.33
N LEU A 73 -25.63 16.28 1.31
CA LEU A 73 -26.01 16.67 -0.04
C LEU A 73 -27.49 17.09 -0.16
N LYS A 74 -28.41 16.49 0.61
CA LYS A 74 -29.81 16.90 0.64
C LYS A 74 -29.99 18.27 1.26
N GLU A 75 -29.25 18.59 2.32
CA GLU A 75 -29.36 19.85 3.03
C GLU A 75 -28.65 21.00 2.31
N ASN A 76 -27.45 20.78 1.83
CA ASN A 76 -26.53 21.84 1.39
C ASN A 76 -26.23 21.82 -0.11
N GLY A 77 -26.65 20.75 -0.82
CA GLY A 77 -26.29 20.55 -2.21
C GLY A 77 -24.82 20.13 -2.40
N LEU A 78 -24.36 20.14 -3.63
CA LEU A 78 -23.00 19.75 -4.00
C LEU A 78 -22.11 20.98 -4.16
N TYR A 79 -21.08 21.11 -3.31
CA TYR A 79 -20.14 22.23 -3.35
C TYR A 79 -19.15 22.16 -4.51
N GLU A 80 -18.68 20.96 -4.87
CA GLU A 80 -17.70 20.75 -5.93
C GLU A 80 -18.24 19.77 -6.96
N ARG A 81 -18.28 20.17 -8.25
CA ARG A 81 -18.74 19.32 -9.35
C ARG A 81 -17.87 18.07 -9.48
N ILE A 82 -18.48 16.97 -9.94
CA ILE A 82 -17.69 15.80 -10.34
C ILE A 82 -16.97 16.09 -11.67
N LEU A 83 -15.81 15.45 -11.88
CA LEU A 83 -15.09 15.51 -13.16
C LEU A 83 -15.40 14.26 -13.97
N VAL A 84 -15.84 14.44 -15.21
CA VAL A 84 -16.19 13.35 -16.10
C VAL A 84 -15.62 13.56 -17.50
N ARG A 85 -15.41 12.48 -18.24
CA ARG A 85 -15.12 12.53 -19.68
C ARG A 85 -16.13 11.71 -20.49
N PRO A 86 -16.45 12.09 -21.73
CA PRO A 86 -17.31 11.31 -22.60
C PRO A 86 -16.65 9.96 -22.98
N ILE A 87 -17.44 8.90 -23.05
CA ILE A 87 -17.02 7.63 -23.63
C ILE A 87 -17.33 7.65 -25.13
N ALA A 88 -16.29 7.51 -25.94
CA ALA A 88 -16.42 7.57 -27.40
C ALA A 88 -17.44 6.56 -27.94
N GLY A 89 -18.33 7.02 -28.84
CA GLY A 89 -19.36 6.19 -29.46
C GLY A 89 -20.57 5.87 -28.57
N THR A 90 -20.65 6.48 -27.39
CA THR A 90 -21.78 6.28 -26.45
C THR A 90 -22.30 7.63 -25.95
N ASP A 91 -23.42 7.60 -25.21
CA ASP A 91 -23.95 8.75 -24.48
C ASP A 91 -23.58 8.73 -22.98
N GLN A 92 -22.57 7.91 -22.62
CA GLN A 92 -22.11 7.68 -21.26
C GLN A 92 -20.84 8.49 -20.96
N PHE A 93 -20.54 8.63 -19.66
CA PHE A 93 -19.40 9.36 -19.16
C PHE A 93 -18.61 8.54 -18.13
N GLU A 94 -17.28 8.63 -18.19
CA GLU A 94 -16.41 8.09 -17.14
C GLU A 94 -16.15 9.13 -16.07
N VAL A 95 -16.34 8.75 -14.81
CA VAL A 95 -16.08 9.60 -13.65
C VAL A 95 -14.58 9.58 -13.34
N LEU A 96 -13.87 10.67 -13.60
CA LEU A 96 -12.44 10.82 -13.30
C LEU A 96 -12.20 11.19 -11.83
N ALA A 97 -13.04 12.06 -11.27
CA ALA A 97 -13.00 12.42 -9.86
C ALA A 97 -14.41 12.65 -9.31
N GLY A 98 -14.62 12.26 -8.05
CA GLY A 98 -15.91 12.43 -7.38
C GLY A 98 -16.75 11.15 -7.26
N HIS A 99 -16.14 9.95 -7.30
CA HIS A 99 -16.84 8.68 -7.13
C HIS A 99 -17.71 8.64 -5.86
N ASN A 100 -17.16 9.03 -4.70
CA ASN A 100 -17.93 9.08 -3.45
C ASN A 100 -19.07 10.12 -3.48
N ARG A 101 -18.89 11.25 -4.20
CA ARG A 101 -19.96 12.22 -4.45
C ARG A 101 -21.09 11.62 -5.28
N THR A 102 -20.73 10.85 -6.31
CA THR A 102 -21.70 10.15 -7.16
C THR A 102 -22.48 9.10 -6.35
N GLU A 103 -21.81 8.30 -5.52
CA GLU A 103 -22.49 7.31 -4.68
C GLU A 103 -23.37 7.96 -3.60
N ALA A 104 -22.90 9.02 -2.96
CA ALA A 104 -23.72 9.78 -2.00
C ALA A 104 -24.95 10.43 -2.67
N ALA A 105 -24.80 10.96 -3.90
CA ALA A 105 -25.92 11.51 -4.66
C ALA A 105 -26.97 10.45 -5.01
N LYS A 106 -26.54 9.21 -5.35
CA LYS A 106 -27.47 8.07 -5.53
C LYS A 106 -28.26 7.76 -4.25
N LEU A 107 -27.55 7.69 -3.11
CA LEU A 107 -28.20 7.48 -1.80
C LEU A 107 -29.14 8.63 -1.41
N ALA A 108 -28.81 9.87 -1.80
CA ALA A 108 -29.66 11.03 -1.62
C ALA A 108 -30.92 11.03 -2.51
N GLY A 109 -31.01 10.10 -3.49
CA GLY A 109 -32.12 9.98 -4.43
C GLY A 109 -32.04 10.94 -5.62
N TRP A 110 -30.86 11.49 -5.92
CA TRP A 110 -30.68 12.38 -7.08
C TRP A 110 -30.74 11.57 -8.39
N THR A 111 -31.35 12.15 -9.42
CA THR A 111 -31.36 11.60 -10.79
C THR A 111 -30.19 12.13 -11.61
N ASP A 112 -29.78 13.35 -11.33
CA ASP A 112 -28.73 14.06 -12.04
C ASP A 112 -27.73 14.66 -11.04
N ILE A 113 -26.49 14.85 -11.48
CA ILE A 113 -25.44 15.42 -10.64
C ILE A 113 -24.66 16.48 -11.41
N PRO A 114 -24.35 17.64 -10.78
CA PRO A 114 -23.53 18.67 -11.38
C PRO A 114 -22.15 18.16 -11.76
N ALA A 115 -21.79 18.25 -13.05
CA ALA A 115 -20.55 17.76 -13.59
C ALA A 115 -19.79 18.80 -14.41
N THR A 116 -18.47 18.64 -14.41
CA THR A 116 -17.54 19.28 -15.33
C THR A 116 -17.12 18.22 -16.35
N ILE A 117 -17.52 18.42 -17.61
CA ILE A 117 -17.23 17.50 -18.71
C ILE A 117 -15.99 18.00 -19.43
N MET A 118 -14.99 17.11 -19.55
CA MET A 118 -13.71 17.41 -20.18
C MET A 118 -13.38 16.35 -21.22
N THR A 119 -13.01 16.76 -22.44
CA THR A 119 -12.47 15.83 -23.45
C THR A 119 -10.97 15.71 -23.23
N VAL A 120 -10.53 14.60 -22.59
CA VAL A 120 -9.14 14.37 -22.23
C VAL A 120 -8.68 13.01 -22.72
N ASN A 121 -7.37 12.91 -23.05
CA ASN A 121 -6.73 11.64 -23.38
C ASN A 121 -6.56 10.75 -22.12
N ASP A 122 -6.20 9.48 -22.32
CA ASP A 122 -6.09 8.50 -21.22
C ASP A 122 -5.04 8.91 -20.17
N GLN A 123 -3.91 9.53 -20.58
CA GLN A 123 -2.88 9.95 -19.65
C GLN A 123 -3.36 11.04 -18.71
N ARG A 124 -4.04 12.06 -19.27
CA ARG A 124 -4.60 13.13 -18.47
C ARG A 124 -5.73 12.63 -17.57
N ALA A 125 -6.57 11.71 -18.09
CA ALA A 125 -7.59 11.06 -17.29
C ALA A 125 -7.00 10.29 -16.11
N ILE A 126 -5.95 9.48 -16.33
CA ILE A 126 -5.21 8.76 -15.29
C ILE A 126 -4.57 9.74 -14.30
N SER A 127 -3.95 10.82 -14.77
CA SER A 127 -3.36 11.86 -13.90
C SER A 127 -4.40 12.49 -12.98
N ILE A 128 -5.55 12.90 -13.52
CA ILE A 128 -6.64 13.50 -12.74
C ILE A 128 -7.12 12.51 -11.69
N ALA A 129 -7.47 11.30 -12.12
CA ALA A 129 -8.07 10.30 -11.26
C ALA A 129 -7.15 9.81 -10.15
N ILE A 130 -5.85 9.62 -10.42
CA ILE A 130 -4.89 9.13 -9.45
C ILE A 130 -4.36 10.23 -8.55
N ALA A 131 -3.93 11.39 -9.13
CA ALA A 131 -3.32 12.45 -8.34
C ALA A 131 -4.29 13.02 -7.31
N THR A 132 -5.55 13.22 -7.67
CA THR A 132 -6.59 13.67 -6.73
C THR A 132 -6.75 12.75 -5.54
N ASN A 133 -6.79 11.43 -5.77
CA ASN A 133 -6.93 10.47 -4.69
C ASN A 133 -5.66 10.38 -3.84
N LEU A 134 -4.48 10.22 -4.44
CA LEU A 134 -3.21 10.09 -3.70
C LEU A 134 -2.85 11.31 -2.85
N LEU A 135 -3.23 12.51 -3.29
CA LEU A 135 -2.93 13.74 -2.57
C LEU A 135 -4.01 14.12 -1.54
N ARG A 136 -5.28 13.82 -1.81
CA ARG A 136 -6.39 14.21 -0.93
C ARG A 136 -6.77 13.16 0.11
N ARG A 137 -6.63 11.87 -0.21
CA ARG A 137 -7.03 10.78 0.68
C ARG A 137 -5.86 10.32 1.55
N GLN A 138 -6.06 10.36 2.86
CA GLN A 138 -5.09 9.86 3.85
C GLN A 138 -5.34 8.39 4.24
N ASP A 139 -6.52 7.89 3.97
CA ASP A 139 -7.01 6.55 4.31
C ASP A 139 -6.62 5.47 3.31
N LEU A 140 -5.89 5.82 2.24
CA LEU A 140 -5.46 4.86 1.23
C LEU A 140 -4.45 3.86 1.79
N THR A 141 -4.71 2.59 1.51
CA THR A 141 -3.82 1.49 1.88
C THR A 141 -2.53 1.51 1.05
N ILE A 142 -1.51 0.76 1.49
CA ILE A 142 -0.26 0.63 0.73
C ILE A 142 -0.48 -0.08 -0.59
N ILE A 143 -1.42 -1.02 -0.65
CA ILE A 143 -1.80 -1.76 -1.86
C ILE A 143 -2.45 -0.83 -2.88
N GLU A 144 -3.42 -0.03 -2.46
CA GLU A 144 -4.08 0.96 -3.33
C GLU A 144 -3.10 1.98 -3.89
N ARG A 145 -2.21 2.51 -3.03
CA ARG A 145 -1.13 3.41 -3.47
C ARG A 145 -0.22 2.72 -4.50
N GLY A 146 0.10 1.45 -4.27
CA GLY A 146 0.92 0.66 -5.19
C GLY A 146 0.27 0.48 -6.56
N LYS A 147 -1.01 0.13 -6.61
CA LYS A 147 -1.80 0.04 -7.85
C LYS A 147 -1.84 1.38 -8.59
N ALA A 148 -2.07 2.47 -7.86
CA ALA A 148 -2.10 3.82 -8.41
C ALA A 148 -0.74 4.25 -8.99
N TYR A 149 0.36 4.04 -8.26
CA TYR A 149 1.71 4.32 -8.78
C TYR A 149 2.04 3.47 -10.00
N LYS A 150 1.67 2.17 -9.98
CA LYS A 150 1.87 1.28 -11.13
C LYS A 150 1.14 1.80 -12.36
N ALA A 151 -0.11 2.21 -12.23
CA ALA A 151 -0.90 2.74 -13.34
C ALA A 151 -0.29 4.01 -13.96
N LEU A 152 0.24 4.94 -13.13
CA LEU A 152 0.96 6.13 -13.62
C LEU A 152 2.24 5.76 -14.36
N LEU A 153 3.04 4.83 -13.80
CA LEU A 153 4.28 4.37 -14.41
C LEU A 153 4.02 3.65 -15.73
N ASP A 154 3.01 2.77 -15.79
CA ASP A 154 2.62 2.03 -16.99
C ASP A 154 2.08 2.98 -18.07
N ALA A 155 1.28 3.98 -17.70
CA ALA A 155 0.78 4.99 -18.61
C ALA A 155 1.92 5.84 -19.20
N ARG A 156 2.91 6.22 -18.39
CA ARG A 156 4.09 6.94 -18.85
C ARG A 156 4.94 6.09 -19.80
N ASN A 157 5.19 4.82 -19.45
CA ASN A 157 6.04 3.93 -20.26
C ASN A 157 5.43 3.62 -21.63
N ARG A 158 4.09 3.52 -21.74
CA ARG A 158 3.39 3.28 -23.02
C ARG A 158 3.60 4.40 -24.05
N HIS A 159 3.93 5.61 -23.63
CA HIS A 159 4.15 6.76 -24.50
C HIS A 159 5.58 6.90 -25.04
N GLY A 160 6.40 5.86 -24.93
CA GLY A 160 7.72 5.87 -25.58
C GLY A 160 8.69 6.91 -25.02
N PHE A 161 8.48 7.38 -23.79
CA PHE A 161 9.52 8.07 -23.02
C PHE A 161 10.65 7.09 -22.64
N ARG A 162 11.14 6.35 -23.67
CA ARG A 162 12.45 5.73 -23.58
C ARG A 162 13.45 6.85 -23.40
N THR A 163 14.18 6.79 -22.32
CA THR A 163 15.33 7.64 -22.06
C THR A 163 16.47 7.29 -23.04
N ASP A 164 16.24 7.46 -24.35
CA ASP A 164 17.27 7.46 -25.36
C ASP A 164 17.95 8.85 -25.40
N LEU A 165 18.37 9.31 -24.20
CA LEU A 165 19.33 10.39 -24.11
C LEU A 165 20.72 9.79 -24.15
N THR A 166 21.27 9.73 -25.37
CA THR A 166 22.65 9.39 -25.72
C THR A 166 23.68 10.44 -25.27
N SER A 167 23.51 11.11 -24.14
CA SER A 167 24.50 12.01 -23.56
C SER A 167 24.69 11.78 -22.07
N GLY A 168 25.93 11.44 -21.73
CA GLY A 168 26.39 10.81 -20.50
C GLY A 168 26.34 11.60 -19.19
N GLU A 169 25.64 12.75 -19.06
CA GLU A 169 25.72 13.59 -17.86
C GLU A 169 24.41 13.74 -17.07
N SER A 170 23.29 13.17 -17.54
CA SER A 170 21.98 13.34 -16.89
C SER A 170 21.28 12.06 -16.44
N ARG A 171 21.94 10.91 -16.46
CA ARG A 171 21.31 9.59 -16.22
C ARG A 171 20.73 9.39 -14.81
N GLN A 172 21.12 10.16 -13.81
CA GLN A 172 20.70 9.96 -12.42
C GLN A 172 19.46 10.75 -11.99
N LYS A 173 19.00 11.72 -12.79
CA LYS A 173 17.93 12.65 -12.35
C LYS A 173 16.51 12.34 -12.82
N TYR A 174 16.28 11.41 -13.74
CA TYR A 174 14.97 11.30 -14.42
C TYR A 174 14.47 9.88 -14.64
N SER A 175 14.57 9.00 -13.62
CA SER A 175 13.82 7.75 -13.68
C SER A 175 12.31 8.05 -13.65
N ALA A 176 11.49 7.28 -14.36
CA ALA A 176 10.03 7.45 -14.31
C ALA A 176 9.53 7.43 -12.85
N ARG A 177 10.12 6.57 -12.00
CA ARG A 177 9.85 6.51 -10.57
C ARG A 177 10.28 7.77 -9.84
N GLY A 178 11.45 8.32 -10.16
CA GLY A 178 11.97 9.55 -9.56
C GLY A 178 11.03 10.74 -9.79
N ILE A 179 10.50 10.88 -11.00
CA ILE A 179 9.55 11.95 -11.34
C ILE A 179 8.24 11.78 -10.56
N VAL A 180 7.70 10.56 -10.50
CA VAL A 180 6.49 10.28 -9.72
C VAL A 180 6.74 10.50 -8.23
N ALA A 181 7.89 10.07 -7.72
CA ALA A 181 8.30 10.26 -6.32
C ALA A 181 8.40 11.74 -5.95
N GLU A 182 9.01 12.54 -6.81
CA GLU A 182 9.14 13.99 -6.64
C GLU A 182 7.76 14.67 -6.59
N PHE A 183 6.86 14.31 -7.53
CA PHE A 183 5.52 14.89 -7.58
C PHE A 183 4.72 14.61 -6.30
N PHE A 184 4.74 13.37 -5.79
CA PHE A 184 3.98 13.00 -4.59
C PHE A 184 4.75 13.27 -3.28
N GLY A 185 6.00 13.71 -3.33
CA GLY A 185 6.81 13.98 -2.13
C GLY A 185 7.18 12.72 -1.34
N VAL A 186 7.34 11.59 -2.01
CA VAL A 186 7.74 10.29 -1.47
C VAL A 186 9.08 9.86 -2.05
N THR A 187 9.67 8.79 -1.53
CA THR A 187 10.91 8.23 -2.07
C THR A 187 10.64 7.20 -3.18
N GLU A 188 11.60 7.02 -4.09
CA GLU A 188 11.52 5.94 -5.09
C GLU A 188 11.43 4.54 -4.44
N TYR A 189 12.03 4.39 -3.25
CA TYR A 189 11.94 3.16 -2.47
C TYR A 189 10.51 2.88 -2.02
N GLU A 190 9.79 3.90 -1.52
CA GLU A 190 8.38 3.76 -1.10
C GLU A 190 7.48 3.39 -2.28
N ILE A 191 7.68 4.03 -3.45
CA ILE A 191 6.94 3.68 -4.67
C ILE A 191 7.23 2.23 -5.07
N ARG A 192 8.52 1.84 -5.13
CA ARG A 192 8.90 0.47 -5.50
C ARG A 192 8.27 -0.55 -4.57
N LYS A 193 8.31 -0.31 -3.27
CA LYS A 193 7.72 -1.19 -2.26
C LYS A 193 6.21 -1.29 -2.39
N ALA A 194 5.51 -0.17 -2.56
CA ALA A 194 4.07 -0.15 -2.74
C ALA A 194 3.65 -0.88 -4.02
N VAL A 195 4.33 -0.61 -5.16
CA VAL A 195 4.08 -1.29 -6.44
C VAL A 195 4.33 -2.80 -6.34
N LYS A 196 5.36 -3.22 -5.60
CA LYS A 196 5.64 -4.63 -5.38
C LYS A 196 4.53 -5.30 -4.56
N LEU A 197 4.10 -4.69 -3.46
CA LEU A 197 3.02 -5.20 -2.62
C LEU A 197 1.67 -5.26 -3.36
N ALA A 198 1.46 -4.39 -4.35
CA ALA A 198 0.26 -4.43 -5.20
C ALA A 198 0.22 -5.66 -6.15
N GLN A 199 1.28 -6.47 -6.21
CA GLN A 199 1.32 -7.74 -6.94
C GLN A 199 0.82 -8.94 -6.10
N LEU A 200 0.50 -8.71 -4.83
CA LEU A 200 -0.11 -9.75 -3.99
C LEU A 200 -1.50 -10.09 -4.52
N ILE A 201 -1.83 -11.39 -4.51
CA ILE A 201 -3.19 -11.85 -4.79
C ILE A 201 -4.18 -11.28 -3.78
N PRO A 202 -5.44 -11.04 -4.16
CA PRO A 202 -6.42 -10.35 -3.32
C PRO A 202 -6.54 -10.88 -1.89
N PRO A 203 -6.56 -12.20 -1.61
CA PRO A 203 -6.66 -12.70 -0.24
C PRO A 203 -5.45 -12.34 0.63
N LEU A 204 -4.23 -12.33 0.08
CA LEU A 204 -3.03 -11.92 0.82
C LEU A 204 -2.96 -10.42 1.03
N ALA A 205 -3.38 -9.64 0.04
CA ALA A 205 -3.50 -8.19 0.15
C ALA A 205 -4.46 -7.81 1.29
N GLU A 206 -5.63 -8.47 1.38
CA GLU A 206 -6.60 -8.28 2.45
C GLU A 206 -6.03 -8.61 3.84
N ILE A 207 -5.27 -9.70 3.97
CA ILE A 207 -4.61 -10.07 5.24
C ILE A 207 -3.59 -9.01 5.64
N VAL A 208 -2.79 -8.49 4.70
CA VAL A 208 -1.81 -7.44 4.97
C VAL A 208 -2.47 -6.16 5.49
N GLU A 209 -3.62 -5.81 4.95
CA GLU A 209 -4.35 -4.59 5.31
C GLU A 209 -5.10 -4.73 6.63
N ASN A 210 -5.80 -5.85 6.83
CA ASN A 210 -6.72 -6.02 7.96
C ASN A 210 -6.08 -6.77 9.15
N GLU A 211 -5.10 -7.64 8.90
CA GLU A 211 -4.50 -8.50 9.90
C GLU A 211 -2.96 -8.45 9.91
N PRO A 212 -2.34 -7.28 10.09
CA PRO A 212 -0.88 -7.10 9.99
C PRO A 212 -0.08 -7.92 11.02
N LYS A 213 -0.74 -8.44 12.04
CA LYS A 213 -0.13 -9.39 13.01
C LYS A 213 0.08 -10.78 12.40
N LYS A 214 -0.76 -11.21 11.47
CA LYS A 214 -0.61 -12.50 10.77
C LYS A 214 0.40 -12.41 9.63
N LEU A 215 0.32 -11.33 8.83
CA LEU A 215 1.22 -11.09 7.71
C LEU A 215 1.74 -9.65 7.74
N ASN A 216 2.97 -9.49 8.21
CA ASN A 216 3.61 -8.18 8.24
C ASN A 216 4.18 -7.78 6.88
N LEU A 217 4.41 -6.48 6.68
CA LEU A 217 4.89 -5.91 5.41
C LEU A 217 6.24 -6.46 4.93
N VAL A 218 7.08 -7.00 5.82
CA VAL A 218 8.37 -7.59 5.42
C VAL A 218 8.15 -8.94 4.77
N CYS A 219 7.31 -9.79 5.36
CA CYS A 219 6.96 -11.09 4.80
C CYS A 219 6.13 -10.93 3.51
N ALA A 220 5.19 -9.99 3.50
CA ALA A 220 4.40 -9.65 2.32
C ALA A 220 5.28 -9.22 1.13
N ASP A 221 6.31 -8.40 1.37
CA ASP A 221 7.28 -7.99 0.34
C ASP A 221 8.05 -9.18 -0.24
N LEU A 222 8.40 -10.18 0.58
CA LEU A 222 9.06 -11.41 0.14
C LEU A 222 8.10 -12.34 -0.61
N ILE A 223 6.84 -12.41 -0.22
CA ILE A 223 5.80 -13.20 -0.90
C ILE A 223 5.46 -12.60 -2.27
N ALA A 224 5.49 -11.28 -2.40
CA ALA A 224 5.21 -10.61 -3.67
C ALA A 224 6.26 -10.89 -4.77
N ASP A 225 7.39 -11.57 -4.46
CA ASP A 225 8.32 -12.07 -5.47
C ASP A 225 7.84 -13.35 -6.16
N TYR A 226 6.86 -14.05 -5.58
CA TYR A 226 6.28 -15.27 -6.15
C TYR A 226 5.16 -14.95 -7.13
N ASP A 227 4.94 -15.85 -8.09
CA ASP A 227 3.78 -15.80 -8.98
C ASP A 227 2.47 -16.09 -8.21
N GLU A 228 1.33 -15.81 -8.82
CA GLU A 228 0.01 -15.93 -8.20
C GLU A 228 -0.27 -17.36 -7.69
N THR A 229 0.20 -18.37 -8.43
CA THR A 229 0.03 -19.78 -8.07
C THR A 229 0.80 -20.12 -6.80
N ALA A 230 2.06 -19.75 -6.73
CA ALA A 230 2.91 -19.98 -5.55
C ALA A 230 2.44 -19.14 -4.35
N GLN A 231 1.95 -17.91 -4.57
CA GLN A 231 1.40 -17.06 -3.51
C GLN A 231 0.23 -17.72 -2.78
N ALA A 232 -0.60 -18.51 -3.47
CA ALA A 232 -1.75 -19.18 -2.86
C ALA A 232 -1.38 -20.10 -1.69
N ALA A 233 -0.18 -20.70 -1.69
CA ALA A 233 0.30 -21.53 -0.60
C ALA A 233 0.43 -20.78 0.73
N PHE A 234 0.69 -19.47 0.69
CA PHE A 234 0.86 -18.66 1.90
C PHE A 234 -0.46 -18.28 2.59
N ILE A 235 -1.61 -18.39 1.90
CA ILE A 235 -2.93 -18.10 2.47
C ILE A 235 -3.21 -19.03 3.66
N GLU A 236 -3.03 -20.34 3.47
CA GLU A 236 -3.27 -21.34 4.52
C GLU A 236 -2.40 -21.10 5.75
N MET A 237 -1.12 -20.71 5.53
CA MET A 237 -0.20 -20.40 6.62
C MET A 237 -0.66 -19.20 7.46
N CYS A 238 -1.24 -18.19 6.82
CA CYS A 238 -1.77 -17.00 7.49
C CYS A 238 -3.09 -17.27 8.23
N GLN A 239 -3.82 -18.34 7.88
CA GLN A 239 -5.07 -18.71 8.53
C GLN A 239 -4.89 -19.49 9.84
N ILE A 240 -3.67 -19.99 10.12
CA ILE A 240 -3.39 -20.77 11.32
C ILE A 240 -3.42 -19.87 12.54
N GLU A 241 -4.31 -20.18 13.47
CA GLU A 241 -4.49 -19.42 14.69
C GLU A 241 -3.22 -19.40 15.55
N GLY A 242 -2.88 -18.23 16.08
CA GLY A 242 -1.69 -18.03 16.91
C GLY A 242 -0.36 -18.11 16.15
N TYR A 243 -0.37 -18.21 14.83
CA TYR A 243 0.82 -18.21 14.00
C TYR A 243 0.94 -16.92 13.17
N ALA A 244 2.16 -16.40 13.10
CA ALA A 244 2.51 -15.29 12.20
C ALA A 244 3.75 -15.64 11.38
N LEU A 245 3.70 -15.38 10.09
CA LEU A 245 4.87 -15.49 9.23
C LEU A 245 5.95 -14.51 9.66
N ASN A 246 7.18 -14.98 9.73
CA ASN A 246 8.33 -14.18 10.11
C ASN A 246 9.46 -14.26 9.08
N LYS A 247 10.38 -13.29 9.13
CA LYS A 247 11.48 -13.17 8.17
C LYS A 247 12.37 -14.42 8.10
N GLN A 248 12.60 -15.11 9.22
CA GLN A 248 13.46 -16.30 9.24
C GLN A 248 12.80 -17.48 8.51
N THR A 249 11.50 -17.69 8.75
CA THR A 249 10.72 -18.70 8.04
C THR A 249 10.67 -18.40 6.54
N MET A 250 10.43 -17.14 6.17
CA MET A 250 10.43 -16.71 4.75
C MET A 250 11.78 -16.94 4.09
N ALA A 251 12.89 -16.57 4.75
CA ALA A 251 14.23 -16.80 4.21
C ALA A 251 14.53 -18.29 4.01
N PHE A 252 14.06 -19.16 4.92
CA PHE A 252 14.20 -20.60 4.78
C PHE A 252 13.37 -21.14 3.60
N ILE A 253 12.14 -20.66 3.41
CA ILE A 253 11.29 -21.05 2.28
C ILE A 253 11.93 -20.59 0.96
N GLN A 254 12.38 -19.34 0.85
CA GLN A 254 13.02 -18.83 -0.37
C GLN A 254 14.31 -19.56 -0.75
N ALA A 255 15.06 -20.06 0.23
CA ALA A 255 16.27 -20.83 -0.02
C ALA A 255 15.99 -22.21 -0.62
N GLN A 256 14.86 -22.84 -0.31
CA GLN A 256 14.47 -24.15 -0.80
C GLN A 256 13.52 -24.09 -2.01
N CYS A 257 12.68 -23.10 -2.01
CA CYS A 257 11.65 -22.84 -3.03
C CYS A 257 11.83 -21.41 -3.56
N PRO A 258 12.80 -21.15 -4.44
CA PRO A 258 13.09 -19.79 -4.91
C PRO A 258 11.95 -19.23 -5.77
N PRO A 259 11.65 -17.93 -5.66
CA PRO A 259 10.71 -17.26 -6.56
C PRO A 259 11.28 -17.17 -8.00
N PRO A 260 10.46 -16.88 -9.03
CA PRO A 260 9.04 -16.57 -8.91
C PRO A 260 8.12 -17.77 -8.84
N SER A 261 8.48 -18.90 -9.47
CA SER A 261 7.58 -20.05 -9.58
C SER A 261 8.10 -21.18 -8.71
N ALA A 262 7.29 -21.56 -7.73
CA ALA A 262 7.57 -22.69 -6.86
C ALA A 262 6.29 -23.49 -6.64
N ASP A 263 6.45 -24.82 -6.52
CA ASP A 263 5.32 -25.71 -6.24
C ASP A 263 4.72 -25.42 -4.86
N GLN A 264 3.40 -25.28 -4.80
CA GLN A 264 2.67 -24.98 -3.55
C GLN A 264 2.93 -26.03 -2.48
N GLN A 265 2.94 -27.33 -2.85
CA GLN A 265 3.19 -28.40 -1.91
C GLN A 265 4.62 -28.36 -1.37
N ALA A 266 5.60 -28.03 -2.21
CA ALA A 266 6.99 -27.84 -1.78
C ALA A 266 7.14 -26.68 -0.79
N ILE A 267 6.46 -25.54 -1.06
CA ILE A 267 6.42 -24.40 -0.14
C ILE A 267 5.82 -24.82 1.21
N TYR A 268 4.71 -25.56 1.19
CA TYR A 268 4.03 -25.99 2.41
C TYR A 268 4.86 -26.96 3.24
N VAL A 269 5.49 -27.97 2.60
CA VAL A 269 6.40 -28.91 3.27
C VAL A 269 7.58 -28.18 3.90
N THR A 270 8.21 -27.30 3.14
CA THR A 270 9.35 -26.49 3.62
C THR A 270 8.96 -25.60 4.81
N TRP A 271 7.79 -24.99 4.77
CA TRP A 271 7.26 -24.21 5.89
C TRP A 271 7.05 -25.07 7.14
N ARG A 272 6.49 -26.28 7.02
CA ARG A 272 6.33 -27.21 8.16
C ARG A 272 7.67 -27.56 8.78
N GLU A 273 8.67 -27.89 7.97
CA GLU A 273 10.04 -28.15 8.46
C GLU A 273 10.62 -26.95 9.21
N ALA A 274 10.45 -25.74 8.67
CA ALA A 274 10.91 -24.52 9.33
C ALA A 274 10.25 -24.33 10.70
N ARG A 275 8.95 -24.64 10.79
CA ARG A 275 8.16 -24.55 12.04
C ARG A 275 8.61 -25.58 13.07
N GLU A 276 8.83 -26.83 12.67
CA GLU A 276 9.32 -27.90 13.54
C GLU A 276 10.73 -27.58 14.08
N LYS A 277 11.62 -27.09 13.22
CA LYS A 277 12.97 -26.63 13.63
C LYS A 277 12.91 -25.45 14.61
N ALA A 278 11.98 -24.51 14.42
CA ALA A 278 11.79 -23.39 15.33
C ALA A 278 11.25 -23.85 16.70
N THR A 279 10.31 -24.78 16.71
CA THR A 279 9.72 -25.34 17.95
C THR A 279 10.75 -26.16 18.73
N SER A 280 11.54 -27.01 18.07
CA SER A 280 12.61 -27.76 18.69
C SER A 280 13.73 -26.88 19.24
N ARG A 281 14.03 -25.75 18.56
CA ARG A 281 15.02 -24.75 19.01
C ARG A 281 14.53 -23.94 20.20
N ALA A 282 13.23 -23.66 20.28
CA ALA A 282 12.60 -22.99 21.42
C ALA A 282 12.52 -23.88 22.66
N ALA A 283 12.44 -25.20 22.47
CA ALA A 283 12.47 -26.20 23.54
C ALA A 283 13.89 -26.49 24.07
N ALA A 284 14.94 -26.08 23.34
CA ALA A 284 16.31 -26.22 23.80
C ALA A 284 16.60 -25.21 24.94
N PRO A 285 17.30 -25.64 26.00
CA PRO A 285 17.65 -24.76 27.10
C PRO A 285 18.46 -23.55 26.56
N PRO A 286 18.25 -22.36 27.07
CA PRO A 286 18.95 -21.16 26.60
C PRO A 286 20.45 -21.33 26.76
N LYS A 287 21.24 -21.05 25.71
CA LYS A 287 22.70 -21.13 25.72
C LYS A 287 23.36 -20.18 26.73
N LYS A 288 22.66 -19.16 27.16
CA LYS A 288 23.06 -18.23 28.24
C LYS A 288 21.84 -17.89 29.09
N LEU A 289 21.98 -18.04 30.38
CA LEU A 289 21.03 -17.49 31.36
C LEU A 289 21.39 -16.02 31.59
N SER A 290 20.43 -15.14 31.35
CA SER A 290 20.55 -13.71 31.66
C SER A 290 19.47 -13.34 32.67
N PHE A 291 19.89 -12.62 33.71
CA PHE A 291 18.97 -12.15 34.74
C PHE A 291 18.87 -10.61 34.68
N ASP A 292 17.69 -10.08 34.99
CA ASP A 292 17.50 -8.64 35.09
C ASP A 292 18.34 -8.08 36.26
N ARG A 293 19.40 -7.35 35.95
CA ARG A 293 20.33 -6.80 36.90
C ARG A 293 19.66 -5.96 37.98
N LYS A 294 18.56 -5.27 37.66
CA LYS A 294 17.82 -4.44 38.62
C LYS A 294 17.21 -5.23 39.76
N ARG A 295 16.70 -6.45 39.46
CA ARG A 295 16.12 -7.35 40.45
C ARG A 295 17.16 -7.93 41.40
N PHE A 296 18.39 -8.07 40.96
CA PHE A 296 19.49 -8.67 41.71
C PHE A 296 20.44 -7.60 42.32
N ALA A 297 20.30 -6.33 41.94
CA ALA A 297 21.17 -5.25 42.40
C ALA A 297 21.43 -5.22 43.94
N PRO A 298 20.40 -5.41 44.84
CA PRO A 298 20.63 -5.42 46.27
C PRO A 298 21.54 -6.55 46.76
N TYR A 299 21.62 -7.64 46.00
CA TYR A 299 22.43 -8.82 46.38
C TYR A 299 23.81 -8.80 45.70
N LEU A 300 23.91 -8.24 44.50
CA LEU A 300 25.13 -8.23 43.69
C LEU A 300 26.28 -7.44 44.36
N SER A 301 25.98 -6.43 45.18
CA SER A 301 26.98 -5.63 45.90
C SER A 301 27.81 -6.42 46.94
N LYS A 302 27.36 -7.62 47.29
CA LYS A 302 28.02 -8.50 48.27
C LYS A 302 29.07 -9.42 47.63
N PHE A 303 29.13 -9.51 46.30
CA PHE A 303 30.06 -10.38 45.57
C PHE A 303 31.18 -9.57 44.94
N ARG A 304 32.37 -10.16 44.92
CA ARG A 304 33.58 -9.53 44.37
C ARG A 304 33.81 -9.81 42.90
N SER A 305 33.15 -10.87 42.35
CA SER A 305 33.28 -11.26 40.95
C SER A 305 32.03 -11.99 40.46
N ASP A 306 31.80 -11.98 39.13
CA ASP A 306 30.74 -12.72 38.48
C ASP A 306 30.87 -14.23 38.72
N ARG A 307 32.10 -14.76 38.88
CA ARG A 307 32.39 -16.14 39.17
C ARG A 307 31.88 -16.58 40.54
N GLU A 308 31.97 -15.74 41.56
CA GLU A 308 31.40 -16.04 42.89
C GLU A 308 29.84 -16.16 42.81
N ILE A 309 29.21 -15.38 41.94
CA ILE A 309 27.77 -15.44 41.74
C ILE A 309 27.40 -16.74 40.99
N GLU A 310 28.16 -17.11 39.96
CA GLU A 310 27.96 -18.37 39.23
C GLU A 310 28.13 -19.58 40.15
N ASP A 311 29.17 -19.61 40.98
CA ASP A 311 29.45 -20.69 41.89
C ASP A 311 28.34 -20.87 42.97
N LEU A 312 27.85 -19.72 43.49
CA LEU A 312 26.74 -19.73 44.45
C LEU A 312 25.45 -20.22 43.77
N PHE A 313 25.21 -19.82 42.56
CA PHE A 313 24.01 -20.23 41.79
C PHE A 313 24.07 -21.73 41.45
N LEU A 314 25.22 -22.22 41.07
CA LEU A 314 25.46 -23.67 40.87
C LEU A 314 25.23 -24.48 42.13
N LEU A 315 25.72 -23.96 43.28
CA LEU A 315 25.51 -24.62 44.56
C LEU A 315 24.02 -24.67 44.92
N PHE A 316 23.30 -23.55 44.71
CA PHE A 316 21.86 -23.49 44.93
C PHE A 316 21.11 -24.48 44.03
N LEU A 317 21.44 -24.55 42.73
CA LEU A 317 20.81 -25.50 41.81
C LEU A 317 21.07 -26.95 42.22
N LYS A 318 22.31 -27.33 42.61
CA LYS A 318 22.62 -28.67 43.10
C LYS A 318 21.81 -29.05 44.33
N GLN A 319 21.61 -28.12 45.25
CA GLN A 319 20.84 -28.37 46.47
C GLN A 319 19.33 -28.54 46.22
N HIS A 320 18.78 -27.87 45.20
CA HIS A 320 17.32 -27.80 45.00
C HIS A 320 16.82 -28.65 43.83
N THR A 321 17.68 -29.10 42.91
CA THR A 321 17.25 -29.90 41.74
C THR A 321 17.60 -31.39 41.86
N GLY A 322 18.39 -31.81 42.87
CA GLY A 322 18.80 -33.18 43.03
C GLY A 322 19.69 -33.71 41.91
N LEU A 323 20.19 -32.85 41.05
CA LEU A 323 21.14 -33.15 39.99
C LEU A 323 22.58 -33.10 40.52
N PRO A 324 23.48 -34.04 40.13
CA PRO A 324 24.84 -34.11 40.63
C PRO A 324 25.71 -32.91 40.26
#